data_14cf5ce16eb1b009b9431a3a7f1554d1
#
_entry.id   14cf5ce16eb1b009b9431a3a7f1554d1
#
_cell.length_a   1.000
_cell.length_b   1.000
_cell.length_c   1.000
_cell.angle_alpha   90.00
_cell.angle_beta   90.00
_cell.angle_gamma   90.00
#
_symmetry.space_group_name_H-M   'P 1'
#
loop_
_entity.id
_entity.type
_entity.pdbx_description
1 polymer ?
#
loop_
_entity_poly.entity_id
_entity_poly.type
_entity_poly.pdbx_seq_one_letter_code
_entity_poly.pdbx_strand_id
1 'polypeptide(L)'
;ICGDRRGKMNLNTAKDLWRCNYCGEGGGMLSLYAKVYGVSNSDAYREICDALAVNGFSPDYTVPEKTAPTEAEQSDAASVQEVHQTLSMLLSMLTLIPAHRKHLRSVRGLSDDEITRFGFKSTPPPFLCRSLTNRLVKAGCRVQGVPGFYVDDNGCWTVKFHQRTSGIIIPIFGVDGLIRGAQIRLDHPLKDKDDPPEKTGVKYLTLSSTGKRMGTTSGSPIHFVGDPCSRVVYVTEGCLKADVA
;
A
#
# COMPACT_ATOMS: atom_id res chain seq x y z
N ILE A 1 19.73 25.32 6.94
CA ILE A 1 18.86 24.55 6.02
C ILE A 1 17.58 25.28 5.75
N CYS A 2 16.80 25.68 6.76
CA CYS A 2 15.53 26.38 6.60
C CYS A 2 15.54 27.79 7.20
N GLY A 3 16.71 28.36 7.51
CA GLY A 3 16.84 29.68 8.13
C GLY A 3 16.48 29.73 9.63
N ASP A 4 16.16 28.61 10.27
CA ASP A 4 15.91 28.59 11.72
C ASP A 4 17.20 28.86 12.49
N ARG A 5 17.16 29.90 13.33
CA ARG A 5 18.28 30.32 14.18
C ARG A 5 18.21 29.76 15.60
N ARG A 6 17.16 28.99 15.94
CA ARG A 6 16.88 28.48 17.28
C ARG A 6 17.34 27.04 17.51
N GLY A 7 18.04 26.44 16.51
CA GLY A 7 18.62 25.11 16.65
C GLY A 7 17.60 23.98 16.75
N LYS A 8 16.49 24.07 16.02
CA LYS A 8 15.41 23.07 16.04
C LYS A 8 15.68 21.79 15.21
N MET A 9 16.89 21.69 14.63
CA MET A 9 17.30 20.50 13.89
C MET A 9 17.86 19.45 14.85
N ASN A 10 17.35 18.22 14.73
CA ASN A 10 17.84 17.05 15.47
C ASN A 10 18.54 16.11 14.49
N LEU A 11 19.69 15.58 14.93
CA LEU A 11 20.46 14.55 14.25
C LEU A 11 20.43 13.28 15.09
N ASN A 12 20.13 12.15 14.45
CA ASN A 12 20.25 10.84 15.06
C ASN A 12 21.30 10.04 14.30
N THR A 13 22.54 10.08 14.80
CA THR A 13 23.69 9.41 14.18
C THR A 13 23.60 7.89 14.21
N ALA A 14 22.88 7.31 15.19
CA ALA A 14 22.67 5.85 15.26
C ALA A 14 21.72 5.33 14.18
N LYS A 15 20.88 6.20 13.62
CA LYS A 15 19.91 5.84 12.57
C LYS A 15 20.17 6.55 11.24
N ASP A 16 21.25 7.36 11.18
CA ASP A 16 21.60 8.19 10.02
C ASP A 16 20.45 9.07 9.52
N LEU A 17 19.69 9.63 10.47
CA LEU A 17 18.51 10.46 10.19
C LEU A 17 18.65 11.85 10.79
N TRP A 18 18.06 12.81 10.09
CA TRP A 18 17.88 14.17 10.61
C TRP A 18 16.42 14.62 10.48
N ARG A 19 16.00 15.52 11.35
CA ARG A 19 14.70 16.19 11.30
C ARG A 19 14.78 17.60 11.87
N CYS A 20 14.19 18.56 11.17
CA CYS A 20 13.99 19.91 11.66
C CYS A 20 12.58 20.04 12.23
N ASN A 21 12.46 20.32 13.53
CA ASN A 21 11.16 20.52 14.20
C ASN A 21 10.53 21.89 13.89
N TYR A 22 11.24 22.78 13.20
CA TYR A 22 10.71 24.08 12.79
C TYR A 22 9.98 24.01 11.45
N CYS A 23 10.62 23.43 10.41
CA CYS A 23 10.01 23.32 9.08
C CYS A 23 9.42 21.95 8.78
N GLY A 24 9.58 20.97 9.67
CA GLY A 24 9.08 19.61 9.50
C GLY A 24 9.89 18.73 8.53
N GLU A 25 10.90 19.27 7.85
CA GLU A 25 11.74 18.54 6.93
C GLU A 25 12.67 17.55 7.65
N GLY A 26 13.00 16.47 6.95
CA GLY A 26 13.91 15.45 7.46
C GLY A 26 14.32 14.47 6.37
N GLY A 27 15.24 13.57 6.69
CA GLY A 27 15.72 12.54 5.77
C GLY A 27 16.98 11.84 6.27
N GLY A 28 17.66 11.11 5.38
CA GLY A 28 18.96 10.50 5.63
C GLY A 28 20.13 11.47 5.44
N MET A 29 21.34 11.00 5.76
CA MET A 29 22.56 11.80 5.69
C MET A 29 22.81 12.38 4.29
N LEU A 30 22.55 11.62 3.23
CA LEU A 30 22.68 12.09 1.86
C LEU A 30 21.79 13.30 1.56
N SER A 31 20.54 13.27 2.01
CA SER A 31 19.61 14.38 1.84
C SER A 31 20.01 15.60 2.67
N LEU A 32 20.67 15.39 3.81
CA LEU A 32 21.22 16.45 4.61
C LEU A 32 22.35 17.16 3.86
N TYR A 33 23.29 16.38 3.32
CA TYR A 33 24.40 16.91 2.52
C TYR A 33 23.89 17.72 1.33
N ALA A 34 22.98 17.13 0.55
CA ALA A 34 22.39 17.79 -0.60
C ALA A 34 21.75 19.15 -0.24
N LYS A 35 21.04 19.22 0.89
CA LYS A 35 20.42 20.48 1.36
C LYS A 35 21.44 21.50 1.88
N VAL A 36 22.47 21.06 2.56
CA VAL A 36 23.52 21.95 3.09
C VAL A 36 24.31 22.62 1.96
N TYR A 37 24.66 21.84 0.94
CA TYR A 37 25.48 22.31 -0.18
C TYR A 37 24.65 22.75 -1.41
N GLY A 38 23.32 22.62 -1.38
CA GLY A 38 22.46 23.07 -2.47
C GLY A 38 22.58 22.25 -3.76
N VAL A 39 22.98 20.99 -3.65
CA VAL A 39 23.19 20.07 -4.76
C VAL A 39 22.10 19.01 -4.84
N SER A 40 22.01 18.28 -5.96
CA SER A 40 21.10 17.12 -6.04
C SER A 40 21.61 15.95 -5.19
N ASN A 41 20.72 15.01 -4.82
CA ASN A 41 21.15 13.80 -4.10
C ASN A 41 22.16 12.95 -4.90
N SER A 42 22.08 12.97 -6.22
CA SER A 42 23.03 12.28 -7.11
C SER A 42 24.40 12.94 -7.08
N ASP A 43 24.46 14.27 -7.09
CA ASP A 43 25.71 15.01 -7.01
C ASP A 43 26.32 14.90 -5.63
N ALA A 44 25.49 15.03 -4.57
CA ALA A 44 25.91 14.81 -3.19
C ALA A 44 26.57 13.42 -2.99
N TYR A 45 25.97 12.38 -3.57
CA TYR A 45 26.54 11.03 -3.52
C TYR A 45 27.92 10.98 -4.19
N ARG A 46 28.05 11.58 -5.38
CA ARG A 46 29.29 11.62 -6.14
C ARG A 46 30.38 12.38 -5.38
N GLU A 47 30.07 13.57 -4.89
CA GLU A 47 30.99 14.40 -4.12
C GLU A 47 31.51 13.71 -2.83
N ILE A 48 30.60 13.01 -2.11
CA ILE A 48 30.96 12.23 -0.91
C ILE A 48 31.89 11.07 -1.29
N CYS A 49 31.59 10.32 -2.35
CA CYS A 49 32.40 9.21 -2.82
C CYS A 49 33.81 9.69 -3.24
N ASP A 50 33.90 10.80 -3.98
CA ASP A 50 35.14 11.38 -4.43
C ASP A 50 36.00 11.86 -3.23
N ALA A 51 35.36 12.49 -2.25
CA ALA A 51 36.05 12.93 -1.03
C ALA A 51 36.58 11.75 -0.19
N LEU A 52 35.86 10.66 -0.13
CA LEU A 52 36.27 9.42 0.56
C LEU A 52 37.42 8.73 -0.18
N ALA A 53 37.39 8.67 -1.52
CA ALA A 53 38.45 8.11 -2.35
C ALA A 53 39.78 8.85 -2.20
N VAL A 54 39.74 10.19 -2.16
CA VAL A 54 40.94 11.04 -1.96
C VAL A 54 41.57 10.79 -0.59
N ASN A 55 40.80 10.46 0.44
CA ASN A 55 41.30 10.18 1.79
C ASN A 55 41.75 8.71 1.99
N GLY A 56 41.93 7.94 0.94
CA GLY A 56 42.37 6.53 1.02
C GLY A 56 41.30 5.58 1.56
N PHE A 57 40.08 6.06 1.72
CA PHE A 57 38.94 5.22 1.99
C PHE A 57 38.48 4.66 0.65
N SER A 58 39.02 3.49 0.27
CA SER A 58 38.40 2.67 -0.76
C SER A 58 37.17 2.05 -0.10
N PRO A 59 35.96 2.49 -0.43
CA PRO A 59 34.83 1.72 0.01
C PRO A 59 34.93 0.38 -0.72
N ASP A 60 35.15 -0.69 0.03
CA ASP A 60 34.92 -2.06 -0.43
C ASP A 60 33.39 -2.25 -0.64
N TYR A 61 32.78 -1.19 -1.14
CA TYR A 61 31.42 -1.13 -1.55
C TYR A 61 31.44 -1.36 -3.06
N THR A 62 31.52 -2.64 -3.41
CA THR A 62 30.91 -3.04 -4.67
C THR A 62 29.49 -2.49 -4.58
N VAL A 63 29.21 -1.43 -5.36
CA VAL A 63 27.83 -1.04 -5.68
C VAL A 63 27.17 -2.37 -5.98
N PRO A 64 26.19 -2.84 -5.19
CA PRO A 64 25.49 -4.04 -5.58
C PRO A 64 25.00 -3.69 -6.96
N GLU A 65 25.60 -4.34 -7.96
CA GLU A 65 25.08 -4.34 -9.31
C GLU A 65 23.58 -4.41 -9.09
N LYS A 66 22.81 -3.48 -9.65
CA LYS A 66 21.34 -3.60 -9.61
C LYS A 66 21.11 -4.94 -10.29
N THR A 67 21.24 -6.00 -9.50
CA THR A 67 20.74 -7.30 -9.86
C THR A 67 19.32 -6.98 -10.25
N ALA A 68 19.03 -7.18 -11.52
CA ALA A 68 17.69 -7.16 -12.06
C ALA A 68 16.85 -7.83 -10.97
N PRO A 69 15.78 -7.21 -10.46
CA PRO A 69 15.14 -7.64 -9.21
C PRO A 69 15.02 -9.14 -9.30
N THR A 70 15.78 -9.85 -8.47
CA THR A 70 15.74 -11.30 -8.37
C THR A 70 14.27 -11.58 -8.26
N GLU A 71 13.70 -12.34 -9.22
CA GLU A 71 12.26 -12.55 -9.28
C GLU A 71 11.82 -12.87 -7.86
N ALA A 72 11.09 -11.92 -7.25
CA ALA A 72 10.80 -12.02 -5.82
C ALA A 72 10.07 -13.34 -5.65
N GLU A 73 10.62 -14.23 -4.83
CA GLU A 73 10.04 -15.53 -4.57
C GLU A 73 8.54 -15.38 -4.35
N GLN A 74 7.74 -15.86 -5.30
CA GLN A 74 6.29 -15.72 -5.29
C GLN A 74 5.69 -16.93 -4.56
N SER A 75 4.59 -16.70 -3.85
CA SER A 75 3.82 -17.79 -3.28
C SER A 75 2.84 -18.36 -4.29
N ASP A 76 2.63 -19.67 -4.25
CA ASP A 76 1.47 -20.27 -4.91
C ASP A 76 0.17 -19.64 -4.38
N ALA A 77 -0.81 -19.46 -5.26
CA ALA A 77 -2.08 -18.88 -4.88
C ALA A 77 -2.81 -19.77 -3.86
N ALA A 78 -3.33 -19.15 -2.80
CA ALA A 78 -4.20 -19.82 -1.85
C ALA A 78 -5.52 -20.23 -2.52
N SER A 79 -6.19 -21.25 -1.97
CA SER A 79 -7.51 -21.64 -2.42
C SER A 79 -8.53 -20.51 -2.19
N VAL A 80 -9.64 -20.55 -2.95
CA VAL A 80 -10.70 -19.55 -2.81
C VAL A 80 -11.24 -19.47 -1.39
N GLN A 81 -11.39 -20.61 -0.74
CA GLN A 81 -11.87 -20.71 0.64
C GLN A 81 -10.89 -20.05 1.62
N GLU A 82 -9.59 -20.28 1.45
CA GLU A 82 -8.56 -19.65 2.28
C GLU A 82 -8.50 -18.14 2.06
N VAL A 83 -8.62 -17.67 0.80
CA VAL A 83 -8.73 -16.24 0.47
C VAL A 83 -9.96 -15.63 1.13
N HIS A 84 -11.12 -16.26 0.99
CA HIS A 84 -12.38 -15.82 1.61
C HIS A 84 -12.26 -15.73 3.14
N GLN A 85 -11.78 -16.80 3.78
CA GLN A 85 -11.61 -16.85 5.23
C GLN A 85 -10.70 -15.74 5.73
N THR A 86 -9.53 -15.58 5.09
CA THR A 86 -8.52 -14.61 5.50
C THR A 86 -9.00 -13.17 5.29
N LEU A 87 -9.57 -12.85 4.12
CA LEU A 87 -10.08 -11.51 3.84
C LEU A 87 -11.32 -11.18 4.67
N SER A 88 -12.24 -12.12 4.89
CA SER A 88 -13.40 -11.93 5.77
C SER A 88 -12.96 -11.59 7.20
N MET A 89 -11.99 -12.36 7.73
CA MET A 89 -11.45 -12.09 9.06
C MET A 89 -10.71 -10.75 9.10
N LEU A 90 -9.92 -10.41 8.08
CA LEU A 90 -9.28 -9.09 7.99
C LEU A 90 -10.33 -7.98 8.03
N LEU A 91 -11.36 -8.06 7.19
CA LEU A 91 -12.42 -7.05 7.11
C LEU A 91 -13.20 -6.92 8.43
N SER A 92 -13.40 -8.01 9.16
CA SER A 92 -14.05 -7.96 10.48
C SER A 92 -13.26 -7.18 11.54
N MET A 93 -11.94 -7.09 11.38
CA MET A 93 -11.06 -6.33 12.27
C MET A 93 -10.97 -4.83 11.90
N LEU A 94 -11.51 -4.43 10.75
CA LEU A 94 -11.46 -3.06 10.23
C LEU A 94 -12.78 -2.34 10.46
N THR A 95 -12.71 -1.01 10.53
CA THR A 95 -13.89 -0.14 10.64
C THR A 95 -14.07 0.68 9.37
N LEU A 96 -15.27 1.17 9.14
CA LEU A 96 -15.54 2.19 8.11
C LEU A 96 -15.59 3.55 8.81
N ILE A 97 -14.64 4.45 8.48
CA ILE A 97 -14.60 5.78 9.10
C ILE A 97 -15.80 6.63 8.66
N PRO A 98 -16.25 7.61 9.48
CA PRO A 98 -17.44 8.43 9.17
C PRO A 98 -17.38 9.15 7.82
N ALA A 99 -16.20 9.64 7.43
CA ALA A 99 -16.01 10.31 6.13
C ALA A 99 -16.30 9.39 4.95
N HIS A 100 -15.83 8.13 5.00
CA HIS A 100 -16.08 7.13 3.94
C HIS A 100 -17.55 6.70 3.93
N ARG A 101 -18.16 6.47 5.09
CA ARG A 101 -19.60 6.19 5.20
C ARG A 101 -20.44 7.32 4.60
N LYS A 102 -20.11 8.58 4.92
CA LYS A 102 -20.77 9.74 4.34
C LYS A 102 -20.62 9.79 2.81
N HIS A 103 -19.40 9.48 2.30
CA HIS A 103 -19.16 9.42 0.85
C HIS A 103 -20.01 8.35 0.16
N LEU A 104 -20.08 7.14 0.72
CA LEU A 104 -20.89 6.04 0.17
C LEU A 104 -22.37 6.39 0.15
N ARG A 105 -22.89 7.07 1.19
CA ARG A 105 -24.29 7.50 1.25
C ARG A 105 -24.57 8.67 0.31
N SER A 106 -23.81 9.77 0.44
CA SER A 106 -24.16 11.04 -0.22
C SER A 106 -23.76 11.10 -1.69
N VAL A 107 -22.69 10.38 -2.09
CA VAL A 107 -22.14 10.44 -3.44
C VAL A 107 -22.50 9.18 -4.23
N ARG A 108 -22.65 8.05 -3.54
CA ARG A 108 -22.97 6.76 -4.18
C ARG A 108 -24.41 6.31 -4.01
N GLY A 109 -25.17 6.96 -3.13
CA GLY A 109 -26.58 6.67 -2.92
C GLY A 109 -26.87 5.41 -2.11
N LEU A 110 -25.84 4.78 -1.53
CA LEU A 110 -26.01 3.53 -0.77
C LEU A 110 -26.67 3.79 0.58
N SER A 111 -27.59 2.92 0.96
CA SER A 111 -28.17 2.86 2.31
C SER A 111 -27.16 2.28 3.32
N ASP A 112 -27.39 2.48 4.61
CA ASP A 112 -26.55 1.90 5.65
C ASP A 112 -26.59 0.36 5.68
N ASP A 113 -27.73 -0.23 5.28
CA ASP A 113 -27.91 -1.68 5.17
C ASP A 113 -27.07 -2.25 4.01
N GLU A 114 -27.06 -1.58 2.86
CA GLU A 114 -26.22 -1.97 1.71
C GLU A 114 -24.73 -1.82 2.04
N ILE A 115 -24.33 -0.71 2.68
CA ILE A 115 -22.96 -0.50 3.12
C ILE A 115 -22.50 -1.63 4.06
N THR A 116 -23.38 -2.07 4.94
CA THR A 116 -23.09 -3.16 5.88
C THR A 116 -23.05 -4.51 5.15
N ARG A 117 -24.01 -4.77 4.27
CA ARG A 117 -24.12 -6.00 3.48
C ARG A 117 -22.92 -6.22 2.56
N PHE A 118 -22.46 -5.17 1.87
CA PHE A 118 -21.29 -5.25 0.99
C PHE A 118 -19.96 -5.26 1.75
N GLY A 119 -19.98 -4.96 3.05
CA GLY A 119 -18.80 -5.10 3.91
C GLY A 119 -17.71 -4.06 3.64
N PHE A 120 -18.07 -2.86 3.16
CA PHE A 120 -17.08 -1.78 2.95
C PHE A 120 -16.35 -1.44 4.23
N LYS A 121 -15.04 -1.23 4.12
CA LYS A 121 -14.15 -0.85 5.23
C LYS A 121 -13.21 0.27 4.80
N SER A 122 -12.56 0.89 5.76
CA SER A 122 -11.47 1.83 5.50
C SER A 122 -10.12 1.11 5.60
N THR A 123 -9.17 1.49 4.77
CA THR A 123 -7.80 0.98 4.89
C THR A 123 -7.23 1.32 6.27
N PRO A 124 -6.55 0.39 6.92
CA PRO A 124 -5.90 0.66 8.20
C PRO A 124 -4.64 1.50 8.00
N PRO A 125 -4.19 2.22 9.04
CA PRO A 125 -2.88 2.85 9.04
C PRO A 125 -1.76 1.81 8.82
N PRO A 126 -0.69 2.14 8.06
CA PRO A 126 0.38 1.19 7.73
C PRO A 126 1.03 0.52 8.93
N PHE A 127 1.17 1.22 10.06
CA PHE A 127 1.78 0.67 11.27
C PHE A 127 0.98 -0.46 11.92
N LEU A 128 -0.30 -0.61 11.58
CA LEU A 128 -1.15 -1.71 12.07
C LEU A 128 -1.06 -2.97 11.19
N CYS A 129 -0.56 -2.88 9.98
CA CYS A 129 -0.59 -3.97 9.01
C CYS A 129 0.04 -5.26 9.54
N ARG A 130 1.23 -5.17 10.17
CA ARG A 130 1.91 -6.32 10.77
C ARG A 130 1.11 -6.91 11.94
N SER A 131 0.56 -6.06 12.81
CA SER A 131 -0.26 -6.50 13.94
C SER A 131 -1.53 -7.21 13.49
N LEU A 132 -2.23 -6.67 12.49
CA LEU A 132 -3.41 -7.30 11.89
C LEU A 132 -3.06 -8.67 11.28
N THR A 133 -1.96 -8.75 10.52
CA THR A 133 -1.51 -10.01 9.93
C THR A 133 -1.16 -11.05 11.00
N ASN A 134 -0.48 -10.66 12.08
CA ASN A 134 -0.19 -11.57 13.18
C ASN A 134 -1.45 -12.09 13.88
N ARG A 135 -2.49 -11.26 13.99
CA ARG A 135 -3.79 -11.68 14.53
C ARG A 135 -4.49 -12.69 13.63
N LEU A 136 -4.42 -12.51 12.31
CA LEU A 136 -4.94 -13.47 11.32
C LEU A 136 -4.24 -14.83 11.46
N VAL A 137 -2.91 -14.84 11.49
CA VAL A 137 -2.13 -16.08 11.66
C VAL A 137 -2.48 -16.76 12.98
N LYS A 138 -2.60 -16.02 14.08
CA LYS A 138 -3.01 -16.58 15.39
C LYS A 138 -4.44 -17.14 15.37
N ALA A 139 -5.31 -16.59 14.53
CA ALA A 139 -6.68 -17.10 14.33
C ALA A 139 -6.75 -18.29 13.36
N GLY A 140 -5.60 -18.82 12.91
CA GLY A 140 -5.53 -19.97 11.99
C GLY A 140 -5.78 -19.61 10.52
N CYS A 141 -5.80 -18.33 10.16
CA CYS A 141 -5.92 -17.92 8.76
C CYS A 141 -4.59 -18.11 8.01
N ARG A 142 -4.66 -18.64 6.80
CA ARG A 142 -3.52 -18.69 5.89
C ARG A 142 -3.33 -17.33 5.24
N VAL A 143 -2.13 -16.74 5.36
CA VAL A 143 -1.80 -15.46 4.72
C VAL A 143 -0.92 -15.65 3.48
N GLN A 144 -0.15 -16.75 3.42
CA GLN A 144 0.64 -17.12 2.26
C GLN A 144 -0.25 -17.44 1.06
N GLY A 145 0.05 -16.83 -0.09
CA GLY A 145 -0.73 -17.01 -1.31
C GLY A 145 -2.06 -16.23 -1.36
N VAL A 146 -2.38 -15.47 -0.31
CA VAL A 146 -3.54 -14.57 -0.29
C VAL A 146 -3.14 -13.21 -0.86
N PRO A 147 -3.87 -12.65 -1.85
CA PRO A 147 -3.53 -11.35 -2.44
C PRO A 147 -3.41 -10.24 -1.41
N GLY A 148 -2.34 -9.43 -1.54
CA GLY A 148 -2.06 -8.32 -0.64
C GLY A 148 -1.16 -8.67 0.55
N PHE A 149 -0.97 -9.94 0.88
CA PHE A 149 -0.04 -10.36 1.92
C PHE A 149 1.34 -10.71 1.35
N TYR A 150 2.39 -10.40 2.11
CA TYR A 150 3.78 -10.62 1.70
C TYR A 150 4.71 -10.62 2.92
N VAL A 151 5.96 -11.04 2.72
CA VAL A 151 7.00 -11.00 3.74
C VAL A 151 7.80 -9.70 3.56
N ASP A 152 7.88 -8.89 4.60
CA ASP A 152 8.64 -7.63 4.58
C ASP A 152 10.15 -7.85 4.74
N ASP A 153 10.93 -6.76 4.68
CA ASP A 153 12.39 -6.78 4.75
C ASP A 153 12.93 -7.34 6.09
N ASN A 154 12.09 -7.40 7.14
CA ASN A 154 12.42 -8.00 8.43
C ASN A 154 12.01 -9.47 8.54
N GLY A 155 11.57 -10.09 7.45
CA GLY A 155 11.12 -11.47 7.43
C GLY A 155 9.74 -11.71 8.05
N CYS A 156 8.96 -10.65 8.28
CA CYS A 156 7.64 -10.74 8.91
C CYS A 156 6.51 -10.65 7.87
N TRP A 157 5.49 -11.49 8.04
CA TRP A 157 4.26 -11.37 7.25
C TRP A 157 3.53 -10.05 7.55
N THR A 158 3.08 -9.39 6.51
CA THR A 158 2.32 -8.12 6.57
C THR A 158 1.35 -8.01 5.41
N VAL A 159 0.39 -7.07 5.50
CA VAL A 159 -0.54 -6.74 4.41
C VAL A 159 -0.20 -5.39 3.79
N LYS A 160 -0.38 -5.27 2.47
CA LYS A 160 0.06 -4.12 1.67
C LYS A 160 -0.95 -2.96 1.72
N PHE A 161 -0.97 -2.24 2.82
CA PHE A 161 -1.63 -0.94 2.91
C PHE A 161 -0.59 0.15 3.17
N HIS A 162 -0.66 1.24 2.41
CA HIS A 162 0.26 2.38 2.51
C HIS A 162 -0.53 3.67 2.70
N GLN A 163 0.06 4.66 3.35
CA GLN A 163 -0.60 5.94 3.58
C GLN A 163 -1.05 6.63 2.28
N ARG A 164 -0.25 6.55 1.21
CA ARG A 164 -0.60 7.12 -0.11
C ARG A 164 -1.72 6.37 -0.84
N THR A 165 -2.07 5.18 -0.37
CA THR A 165 -3.13 4.35 -0.94
C THR A 165 -4.28 4.15 0.05
N SER A 166 -4.48 5.12 0.95
CA SER A 166 -5.63 5.15 1.84
C SER A 166 -6.94 5.28 1.05
N GLY A 167 -8.00 4.68 1.58
CA GLY A 167 -9.28 4.72 0.91
C GLY A 167 -10.29 3.71 1.43
N ILE A 168 -11.32 3.49 0.63
CA ILE A 168 -12.40 2.54 0.91
C ILE A 168 -12.02 1.17 0.33
N ILE A 169 -11.98 0.15 1.18
CA ILE A 169 -11.84 -1.24 0.76
C ILE A 169 -13.20 -1.75 0.30
N ILE A 170 -13.22 -2.30 -0.91
CA ILE A 170 -14.39 -2.87 -1.58
C ILE A 170 -14.11 -4.36 -1.74
N PRO A 171 -14.80 -5.25 -1.02
CA PRO A 171 -14.65 -6.69 -1.21
C PRO A 171 -15.11 -7.10 -2.62
N ILE A 172 -14.43 -8.04 -3.23
CA ILE A 172 -14.78 -8.60 -4.53
C ILE A 172 -15.39 -9.98 -4.30
N PHE A 173 -16.67 -10.11 -4.56
CA PHE A 173 -17.40 -11.36 -4.39
C PHE A 173 -17.48 -12.14 -5.70
N GLY A 174 -17.33 -13.47 -5.63
CA GLY A 174 -17.67 -14.36 -6.73
C GLY A 174 -19.18 -14.66 -6.77
N VAL A 175 -19.63 -15.38 -7.80
CA VAL A 175 -21.01 -15.85 -7.97
C VAL A 175 -21.48 -16.70 -6.78
N ASP A 176 -20.57 -17.40 -6.14
CA ASP A 176 -20.79 -18.23 -4.95
C ASP A 176 -20.83 -17.43 -3.63
N GLY A 177 -20.77 -16.09 -3.70
CA GLY A 177 -20.74 -15.20 -2.54
C GLY A 177 -19.43 -15.20 -1.75
N LEU A 178 -18.41 -15.94 -2.21
CA LEU A 178 -17.10 -15.94 -1.56
C LEU A 178 -16.26 -14.74 -1.96
N ILE A 179 -15.53 -14.16 -1.02
CA ILE A 179 -14.58 -13.07 -1.31
C ILE A 179 -13.39 -13.62 -2.08
N ARG A 180 -13.16 -13.09 -3.28
CA ARG A 180 -12.06 -13.45 -4.19
C ARG A 180 -10.87 -12.50 -4.10
N GLY A 181 -11.07 -11.33 -3.55
CA GLY A 181 -10.08 -10.27 -3.44
C GLY A 181 -10.68 -9.00 -2.87
N ALA A 182 -9.95 -7.90 -2.97
CA ALA A 182 -10.45 -6.59 -2.60
C ALA A 182 -9.91 -5.52 -3.55
N GLN A 183 -10.70 -4.49 -3.77
CA GLN A 183 -10.30 -3.26 -4.47
C GLN A 183 -10.27 -2.12 -3.46
N ILE A 184 -9.38 -1.16 -3.65
CA ILE A 184 -9.28 0.04 -2.82
C ILE A 184 -9.65 1.22 -3.71
N ARG A 185 -10.75 1.91 -3.37
CA ARG A 185 -11.04 3.23 -3.93
C ARG A 185 -10.25 4.26 -3.14
N LEU A 186 -9.27 4.85 -3.79
CA LEU A 186 -8.35 5.80 -3.17
C LEU A 186 -9.05 7.11 -2.80
N ASP A 187 -8.65 7.68 -1.67
CA ASP A 187 -9.09 9.02 -1.22
C ASP A 187 -8.57 10.09 -2.17
N HIS A 188 -7.32 9.93 -2.61
CA HIS A 188 -6.67 10.79 -3.59
C HIS A 188 -6.15 9.95 -4.76
N PRO A 189 -6.47 10.31 -6.01
CA PRO A 189 -5.94 9.59 -7.17
C PRO A 189 -4.42 9.61 -7.18
N LEU A 190 -3.82 8.46 -7.44
CA LEU A 190 -2.36 8.36 -7.59
C LEU A 190 -1.95 8.83 -8.99
N LYS A 191 -1.00 9.75 -8.99
CA LYS A 191 -0.29 10.19 -10.19
C LYS A 191 1.19 9.88 -10.04
N ASP A 192 1.83 9.50 -11.12
CA ASP A 192 3.28 9.42 -11.19
C ASP A 192 3.87 10.83 -11.28
N LYS A 193 5.14 10.98 -10.87
CA LYS A 193 5.80 12.29 -10.88
C LYS A 193 5.91 12.91 -12.26
N ASP A 194 5.98 12.06 -13.29
CA ASP A 194 6.15 12.43 -14.69
C ASP A 194 4.81 12.51 -15.45
N ASP A 195 3.69 12.31 -14.76
CA ASP A 195 2.37 12.41 -15.36
C ASP A 195 2.00 13.87 -15.67
N PRO A 196 1.51 14.17 -16.87
CA PRO A 196 1.07 15.50 -17.23
C PRO A 196 -0.10 15.96 -16.32
N PRO A 197 -0.23 17.26 -16.05
CA PRO A 197 -1.24 17.82 -15.14
C PRO A 197 -2.67 17.37 -15.42
N GLU A 198 -3.03 17.24 -16.71
CA GLU A 198 -4.35 16.87 -17.21
C GLU A 198 -4.65 15.37 -17.08
N LYS A 199 -3.63 14.51 -16.86
CA LYS A 199 -3.83 13.07 -16.70
C LYS A 199 -4.60 12.79 -15.40
N THR A 200 -5.72 12.10 -15.53
CA THR A 200 -6.47 11.61 -14.38
C THR A 200 -5.68 10.48 -13.72
N GLY A 201 -5.30 10.66 -12.45
CA GLY A 201 -4.59 9.63 -11.69
C GLY A 201 -5.44 8.37 -11.46
N VAL A 202 -4.76 7.28 -11.07
CA VAL A 202 -5.38 6.01 -10.73
C VAL A 202 -6.26 6.18 -9.50
N LYS A 203 -7.56 5.85 -9.62
CA LYS A 203 -8.57 6.00 -8.55
C LYS A 203 -8.82 4.70 -7.79
N TYR A 204 -8.54 3.58 -8.41
CA TYR A 204 -8.79 2.25 -7.86
C TYR A 204 -7.55 1.38 -7.98
N LEU A 205 -7.22 0.68 -6.90
CA LEU A 205 -6.15 -0.31 -6.87
C LEU A 205 -6.72 -1.65 -6.43
N THR A 206 -6.31 -2.71 -7.08
CA THR A 206 -6.63 -4.06 -6.58
C THR A 206 -5.59 -4.44 -5.51
N LEU A 207 -6.07 -5.01 -4.40
CA LEU A 207 -5.20 -5.50 -3.34
C LEU A 207 -4.37 -6.67 -3.88
N SER A 208 -3.09 -6.43 -4.08
CA SER A 208 -2.14 -7.38 -4.66
C SER A 208 -0.75 -7.16 -4.05
N SER A 209 0.00 -8.22 -3.89
CA SER A 209 1.37 -8.20 -3.41
C SER A 209 2.39 -8.69 -4.46
N THR A 210 1.99 -8.70 -5.73
CA THR A 210 2.90 -9.00 -6.86
C THR A 210 4.19 -8.18 -6.76
N GLY A 211 5.33 -8.80 -7.00
CA GLY A 211 6.66 -8.18 -6.90
C GLY A 211 7.16 -7.98 -5.45
N LYS A 212 6.45 -8.49 -4.44
CA LYS A 212 6.91 -8.56 -3.05
C LYS A 212 7.33 -9.98 -2.72
N ARG A 213 8.28 -10.13 -1.77
CA ARG A 213 8.74 -11.44 -1.29
C ARG A 213 7.57 -12.25 -0.76
N MET A 214 7.40 -13.49 -1.23
CA MET A 214 6.28 -14.38 -0.93
C MET A 214 4.91 -13.77 -1.25
N GLY A 215 4.88 -12.75 -2.12
CA GLY A 215 3.64 -12.13 -2.57
C GLY A 215 2.91 -12.94 -3.62
N THR A 216 1.68 -12.57 -3.92
CA THR A 216 0.89 -13.18 -5.00
C THR A 216 0.02 -12.15 -5.70
N THR A 217 -0.38 -12.47 -6.92
CA THR A 217 -1.29 -11.65 -7.72
C THR A 217 -2.74 -11.81 -7.24
N SER A 218 -3.55 -10.79 -7.50
CA SER A 218 -5.01 -10.87 -7.27
C SER A 218 -5.73 -11.67 -8.37
N GLY A 219 -5.10 -11.91 -9.52
CA GLY A 219 -5.71 -12.62 -10.64
C GLY A 219 -6.88 -11.89 -11.30
N SER A 220 -7.12 -10.60 -10.99
CA SER A 220 -8.22 -9.79 -11.53
C SER A 220 -9.61 -10.44 -11.42
N PRO A 221 -10.06 -10.79 -10.22
CA PRO A 221 -11.33 -11.49 -10.02
C PRO A 221 -12.51 -10.62 -10.47
N ILE A 222 -13.52 -11.27 -11.05
CA ILE A 222 -14.78 -10.62 -11.43
C ILE A 222 -15.65 -10.49 -10.17
N HIS A 223 -16.20 -9.28 -9.97
CA HIS A 223 -17.15 -9.00 -8.90
C HIS A 223 -18.57 -9.29 -9.38
N PHE A 224 -19.33 -10.01 -8.58
CA PHE A 224 -20.71 -10.37 -8.85
C PHE A 224 -21.62 -9.92 -7.70
N VAL A 225 -22.75 -9.29 -8.04
CA VAL A 225 -23.79 -8.88 -7.11
C VAL A 225 -25.15 -9.23 -7.72
N GLY A 226 -26.04 -9.76 -6.92
CA GLY A 226 -27.41 -10.10 -7.35
C GLY A 226 -27.69 -11.59 -7.37
N ASP A 227 -28.77 -11.96 -8.06
CA ASP A 227 -29.21 -13.35 -8.21
C ASP A 227 -28.53 -13.99 -9.42
N PRO A 228 -27.72 -15.06 -9.22
CA PRO A 228 -27.04 -15.76 -10.31
C PRO A 228 -27.99 -16.45 -11.29
N CYS A 229 -29.26 -16.65 -10.89
CA CYS A 229 -30.30 -17.24 -11.73
C CYS A 229 -31.08 -16.19 -12.56
N SER A 230 -30.75 -14.90 -12.42
CA SER A 230 -31.42 -13.85 -13.18
C SER A 230 -31.22 -14.02 -14.69
N ARG A 231 -32.28 -13.76 -15.46
CA ARG A 231 -32.22 -13.78 -16.93
C ARG A 231 -31.53 -12.53 -17.53
N VAL A 232 -31.38 -11.51 -16.73
CA VAL A 232 -30.77 -10.24 -17.17
C VAL A 232 -29.53 -9.98 -16.32
N VAL A 233 -28.41 -9.73 -16.98
CA VAL A 233 -27.13 -9.40 -16.33
C VAL A 233 -26.68 -8.04 -16.83
N TYR A 234 -26.38 -7.15 -15.89
CA TYR A 234 -25.77 -5.87 -16.17
C TYR A 234 -24.26 -5.98 -15.98
N VAL A 235 -23.48 -5.54 -16.95
CA VAL A 235 -22.00 -5.54 -16.88
C VAL A 235 -21.52 -4.12 -16.69
N THR A 236 -20.70 -3.90 -15.67
CA THR A 236 -20.11 -2.61 -15.35
C THR A 236 -18.59 -2.70 -15.31
N GLU A 237 -17.91 -1.56 -15.37
CA GLU A 237 -16.44 -1.50 -15.41
C GLU A 237 -15.74 -1.62 -14.05
N GLY A 238 -16.49 -1.69 -12.94
CA GLY A 238 -15.88 -1.73 -11.61
C GLY A 238 -16.81 -2.15 -10.48
N CYS A 239 -16.22 -2.73 -9.43
CA CYS A 239 -16.94 -3.32 -8.31
C CYS A 239 -17.95 -2.35 -7.66
N LEU A 240 -17.51 -1.15 -7.29
CA LEU A 240 -18.40 -0.17 -6.67
C LEU A 240 -19.56 0.27 -7.58
N LYS A 241 -19.41 0.21 -8.91
CA LYS A 241 -20.51 0.49 -9.83
C LYS A 241 -21.52 -0.65 -9.85
N ALA A 242 -21.05 -1.89 -9.73
CA ALA A 242 -21.93 -3.05 -9.61
C ALA A 242 -22.73 -3.03 -8.29
N ASP A 243 -22.09 -2.59 -7.19
CA ASP A 243 -22.75 -2.47 -5.87
C ASP A 243 -23.86 -1.39 -5.84
N VAL A 244 -23.81 -0.41 -6.76
CA VAL A 244 -24.75 0.75 -6.83
C VAL A 244 -25.83 0.56 -7.90
N ALA A 245 -25.64 -0.39 -8.83
CA ALA A 245 -26.58 -0.63 -9.92
C ALA A 245 -27.82 -1.39 -9.48
#